data_96bd9f751f694d59ff2853f920f9d34f
#
_entry.id   96bd9f751f694d59ff2853f920f9d34f
#
_cell.length_a   1.000
_cell.length_b   1.000
_cell.length_c   1.000
_cell.angle_alpha   90.00
_cell.angle_beta   90.00
_cell.angle_gamma   90.00
#
_symmetry.space_group_name_H-M   'P 1'
#
loop_
_entity.id
_entity.type
_entity.pdbx_description
1 polymer ?
#
loop_
_entity_poly.entity_id
_entity_poly.type
_entity_poly.pdbx_seq_one_letter_code
_entity_poly.pdbx_strand_id
1 'polypeptide(L)'
;MRLFSNTLDWDAHPYFQSIRGLQVSAHFYVRRDGELWQFVDCDARAWHAGASSWRGRENCNDDSIGIELEGLEGERFEPAQYETLASLLPVLAQRYPIAFVAGHEHIAPGRKIDPGPGFDWALLRQPLGWPDAVFPQAVIAR
;
A
#
# COMPACT_ATOMS: atom_id res chain seq x y z
N MET A 1 -9.06 18.42 2.16
CA MET A 1 -8.59 17.03 2.00
C MET A 1 -8.92 16.23 3.26
N ARG A 2 -9.37 15.00 3.10
CA ARG A 2 -9.81 14.17 4.24
C ARG A 2 -8.71 13.27 4.79
N LEU A 3 -7.46 13.69 4.59
CA LEU A 3 -6.30 13.00 5.09
C LEU A 3 -6.33 12.93 6.62
N PHE A 4 -6.08 11.77 7.17
CA PHE A 4 -6.09 11.51 8.61
C PHE A 4 -7.45 11.71 9.30
N SER A 5 -8.54 11.81 8.52
CA SER A 5 -9.89 11.91 9.05
C SER A 5 -10.57 10.54 9.07
N ASN A 6 -11.26 10.25 10.17
CA ASN A 6 -12.11 9.06 10.29
C ASN A 6 -13.55 9.32 9.84
N THR A 7 -13.83 10.53 9.34
CA THR A 7 -15.18 10.97 8.96
C THR A 7 -15.32 11.03 7.45
N LEU A 8 -14.93 9.98 6.75
CA LEU A 8 -15.10 9.90 5.31
C LEU A 8 -16.59 9.84 4.95
N ASP A 9 -16.97 10.62 3.96
CA ASP A 9 -18.29 10.51 3.36
C ASP A 9 -18.26 9.38 2.32
N TRP A 10 -18.81 8.23 2.70
CA TRP A 10 -18.86 7.06 1.84
C TRP A 10 -19.64 7.27 0.54
N ASP A 11 -20.54 8.25 0.50
CA ASP A 11 -21.33 8.56 -0.68
C ASP A 11 -20.62 9.57 -1.61
N ALA A 12 -19.52 10.16 -1.18
CA ALA A 12 -18.81 11.19 -1.93
C ALA A 12 -18.05 10.66 -3.14
N HIS A 13 -17.76 9.36 -3.18
CA HIS A 13 -16.99 8.76 -4.26
C HIS A 13 -17.42 7.30 -4.50
N PRO A 14 -17.59 6.86 -5.78
CA PRO A 14 -18.03 5.49 -6.09
C PRO A 14 -17.11 4.40 -5.50
N TYR A 15 -15.80 4.67 -5.39
CA TYR A 15 -14.86 3.74 -4.78
C TYR A 15 -15.25 3.40 -3.35
N PHE A 16 -15.68 4.38 -2.57
CA PHE A 16 -16.05 4.15 -1.18
C PHE A 16 -17.25 3.23 -1.06
N GLN A 17 -18.21 3.39 -1.96
CA GLN A 17 -19.39 2.52 -1.95
C GLN A 17 -19.01 1.08 -2.32
N SER A 18 -18.04 0.91 -3.22
CA SER A 18 -17.61 -0.43 -3.65
C SER A 18 -16.90 -1.19 -2.53
N ILE A 19 -16.15 -0.52 -1.67
CA ILE A 19 -15.42 -1.17 -0.58
C ILE A 19 -16.24 -1.33 0.70
N ARG A 20 -17.32 -0.56 0.86
CA ARG A 20 -18.14 -0.56 2.07
C ARG A 20 -18.68 -1.95 2.42
N GLY A 21 -19.04 -2.75 1.42
CA GLY A 21 -19.60 -4.07 1.61
C GLY A 21 -18.59 -5.21 1.60
N LEU A 22 -17.30 -4.93 1.36
CA LEU A 22 -16.29 -5.96 1.17
C LEU A 22 -15.61 -6.42 2.46
N GLN A 23 -15.79 -5.72 3.56
CA GLN A 23 -15.12 -5.99 4.83
C GLN A 23 -13.59 -6.08 4.70
N VAL A 24 -13.05 -5.46 3.66
CA VAL A 24 -11.61 -5.31 3.44
C VAL A 24 -11.29 -3.83 3.39
N SER A 25 -10.13 -3.45 3.91
CA SER A 25 -9.73 -2.05 3.93
C SER A 25 -8.22 -1.95 3.97
N ALA A 26 -7.68 -0.94 3.30
CA ALA A 26 -6.30 -0.51 3.50
C ALA A 26 -6.28 0.62 4.51
N HIS A 27 -5.12 0.88 5.10
CA HIS A 27 -4.95 2.07 5.94
C HIS A 27 -4.98 3.32 5.07
N PHE A 28 -4.35 3.26 3.91
CA PHE A 28 -4.23 4.39 2.98
C PHE A 28 -4.66 4.00 1.58
N TYR A 29 -5.08 5.00 0.83
CA TYR A 29 -5.39 4.91 -0.59
C TYR A 29 -4.80 6.11 -1.31
N VAL A 30 -4.03 5.87 -2.37
CA VAL A 30 -3.38 6.90 -3.17
C VAL A 30 -4.07 6.96 -4.52
N ARG A 31 -4.70 8.08 -4.82
CA ARG A 31 -5.37 8.30 -6.09
C ARG A 31 -4.37 8.57 -7.21
N ARG A 32 -4.83 8.47 -8.45
CA ARG A 32 -3.97 8.69 -9.63
C ARG A 32 -3.33 10.06 -9.67
N ASP A 33 -3.99 11.07 -9.13
CA ASP A 33 -3.45 12.43 -9.02
C ASP A 33 -2.50 12.61 -7.83
N GLY A 34 -2.25 11.55 -7.09
CA GLY A 34 -1.39 11.56 -5.91
C GLY A 34 -2.11 11.92 -4.61
N GLU A 35 -3.42 12.19 -4.65
CA GLU A 35 -4.17 12.52 -3.44
C GLU A 35 -4.16 11.31 -2.48
N LEU A 36 -3.82 11.56 -1.24
CA LEU A 36 -3.70 10.54 -0.20
C LEU A 36 -4.90 10.59 0.72
N TRP A 37 -5.54 9.43 0.88
CA TRP A 37 -6.69 9.28 1.77
C TRP A 37 -6.36 8.22 2.82
N GLN A 38 -6.80 8.45 4.05
CA GLN A 38 -6.66 7.49 5.14
C GLN A 38 -8.03 6.95 5.54
N PHE A 39 -8.20 5.63 5.44
CA PHE A 39 -9.44 4.95 5.81
C PHE A 39 -9.41 4.38 7.23
N VAL A 40 -8.24 3.91 7.65
CA VAL A 40 -8.05 3.23 8.94
C VAL A 40 -6.86 3.87 9.62
N ASP A 41 -6.98 4.10 10.94
CA ASP A 41 -5.86 4.56 11.75
C ASP A 41 -4.75 3.51 11.71
N CYS A 42 -3.50 3.95 11.59
CA CYS A 42 -2.36 3.03 11.52
C CYS A 42 -2.21 2.18 12.78
N ASP A 43 -2.70 2.63 13.92
CA ASP A 43 -2.70 1.85 15.16
C ASP A 43 -3.80 0.78 15.18
N ALA A 44 -4.72 0.81 14.21
CA ALA A 44 -5.79 -0.16 14.09
C ALA A 44 -5.47 -1.17 13.00
N ARG A 45 -6.06 -2.37 13.11
CA ARG A 45 -5.92 -3.40 12.09
C ARG A 45 -6.78 -3.06 10.87
N ALA A 46 -6.19 -3.11 9.67
CA ALA A 46 -6.91 -3.08 8.42
C ALA A 46 -6.95 -4.49 7.80
N TRP A 47 -7.95 -4.77 6.99
CA TRP A 47 -8.17 -6.07 6.37
C TRP A 47 -7.78 -6.01 4.90
N HIS A 48 -6.47 -5.90 4.61
CA HIS A 48 -5.96 -5.67 3.26
C HIS A 48 -5.18 -6.84 2.68
N ALA A 49 -4.60 -7.71 3.53
CA ALA A 49 -3.66 -8.72 3.07
C ALA A 49 -4.31 -10.08 2.80
N GLY A 50 -5.35 -10.43 3.55
CA GLY A 50 -5.96 -11.75 3.48
C GLY A 50 -4.99 -12.86 3.89
N ALA A 51 -5.13 -14.04 3.29
CA ALA A 51 -4.20 -15.15 3.51
C ALA A 51 -2.83 -14.75 2.93
N SER A 52 -1.81 -14.62 3.80
CA SER A 52 -0.55 -14.01 3.44
C SER A 52 0.56 -14.47 4.37
N SER A 53 1.79 -14.33 3.91
CA SER A 53 2.96 -14.55 4.75
C SER A 53 4.13 -13.68 4.30
N TRP A 54 4.97 -13.30 5.24
CA TRP A 54 6.19 -12.58 4.96
C TRP A 54 7.28 -13.03 5.95
N ARG A 55 8.37 -13.57 5.41
CA ARG A 55 9.55 -14.00 6.18
C ARG A 55 9.19 -14.88 7.38
N GLY A 56 8.30 -15.86 7.16
CA GLY A 56 7.87 -16.81 8.19
C GLY A 56 6.72 -16.35 9.07
N ARG A 57 6.23 -15.12 8.90
CA ARG A 57 5.05 -14.61 9.61
C ARG A 57 3.83 -14.71 8.73
N GLU A 58 2.78 -15.31 9.24
CA GLU A 58 1.48 -15.40 8.58
C GLU A 58 0.58 -14.23 9.01
N ASN A 59 -0.55 -14.05 8.31
CA ASN A 59 -1.56 -13.04 8.61
C ASN A 59 -0.96 -11.63 8.67
N CYS A 60 -0.46 -11.14 7.52
CA CYS A 60 0.22 -9.84 7.45
C CYS A 60 -0.66 -8.66 7.92
N ASN A 61 -1.99 -8.84 7.99
CA ASN A 61 -2.86 -7.81 8.60
C ASN A 61 -2.50 -7.50 10.05
N ASP A 62 -1.89 -8.45 10.76
CA ASP A 62 -1.60 -8.29 12.19
C ASP A 62 -0.47 -7.30 12.46
N ASP A 63 0.47 -7.17 11.52
CA ASP A 63 1.71 -6.42 11.74
C ASP A 63 2.14 -5.59 10.53
N SER A 64 1.18 -5.10 9.74
CA SER A 64 1.50 -4.29 8.56
C SER A 64 0.57 -3.10 8.38
N ILE A 65 1.04 -2.13 7.61
CA ILE A 65 0.26 -1.00 7.13
C ILE A 65 -0.03 -1.24 5.65
N GLY A 66 -1.29 -1.26 5.28
CA GLY A 66 -1.71 -1.48 3.90
C GLY A 66 -1.94 -0.17 3.17
N ILE A 67 -1.36 -0.08 1.97
CA ILE A 67 -1.52 1.06 1.08
C ILE A 67 -2.04 0.55 -0.25
N GLU A 68 -3.15 1.09 -0.69
CA GLU A 68 -3.76 0.76 -1.98
C GLU A 68 -3.56 1.91 -2.96
N LEU A 69 -3.28 1.57 -4.20
CA LEU A 69 -3.09 2.54 -5.28
C LEU A 69 -4.24 2.44 -6.28
N GLU A 70 -4.77 3.58 -6.67
CA GLU A 70 -5.78 3.62 -7.73
C GLU A 70 -5.16 3.19 -9.06
N GLY A 71 -5.73 2.15 -9.70
CA GLY A 71 -5.27 1.65 -10.98
C GLY A 71 -5.84 0.27 -11.25
N LEU A 72 -5.64 -0.20 -12.47
CA LEU A 72 -6.02 -1.54 -12.90
C LEU A 72 -4.77 -2.41 -13.00
N GLU A 73 -4.95 -3.69 -12.79
CA GLU A 73 -3.86 -4.67 -12.89
C GLU A 73 -3.19 -4.59 -14.27
N GLY A 74 -1.85 -4.59 -14.26
CA GLY A 74 -1.06 -4.53 -15.48
C GLY A 74 -0.87 -3.15 -16.07
N GLU A 75 -1.63 -2.15 -15.62
CA GLU A 75 -1.45 -0.78 -16.05
C GLU A 75 -0.33 -0.09 -15.28
N ARG A 76 0.24 0.93 -15.90
CA ARG A 76 1.27 1.75 -15.26
C ARG A 76 0.63 2.70 -14.26
N PHE A 77 1.34 2.92 -13.15
CA PHE A 77 0.92 3.91 -12.16
C PHE A 77 1.46 5.30 -12.53
N GLU A 78 0.83 6.32 -11.98
CA GLU A 78 1.17 7.69 -12.31
C GLU A 78 2.34 8.23 -11.48
N PRO A 79 3.17 9.13 -12.03
CA PRO A 79 4.27 9.74 -11.27
C PRO A 79 3.84 10.35 -9.93
N ALA A 80 2.67 10.98 -9.90
CA ALA A 80 2.12 11.58 -8.68
C ALA A 80 1.93 10.55 -7.57
N GLN A 81 1.61 9.29 -7.91
CA GLN A 81 1.45 8.22 -6.93
C GLN A 81 2.78 7.83 -6.30
N TYR A 82 3.85 7.75 -7.10
CA TYR A 82 5.20 7.47 -6.57
C TYR A 82 5.68 8.61 -5.67
N GLU A 83 5.42 9.86 -6.04
CA GLU A 83 5.77 11.02 -5.23
C GLU A 83 5.08 10.98 -3.87
N THR A 84 3.78 10.64 -3.86
CA THR A 84 3.03 10.51 -2.61
C THR A 84 3.58 9.39 -1.74
N LEU A 85 3.90 8.23 -2.32
CA LEU A 85 4.50 7.12 -1.57
C LEU A 85 5.86 7.51 -1.00
N ALA A 86 6.70 8.18 -1.80
CA ALA A 86 8.03 8.60 -1.36
C ALA A 86 7.97 9.62 -0.22
N SER A 87 6.88 10.36 -0.10
CA SER A 87 6.64 11.28 1.01
C SER A 87 6.02 10.61 2.23
N LEU A 88 5.10 9.66 2.00
CA LEU A 88 4.37 8.98 3.07
C LEU A 88 5.25 7.99 3.82
N LEU A 89 6.02 7.16 3.10
CA LEU A 89 6.77 6.07 3.73
C LEU A 89 7.79 6.55 4.77
N PRO A 90 8.57 7.63 4.53
CA PRO A 90 9.45 8.15 5.58
C PRO A 90 8.71 8.63 6.82
N VAL A 91 7.53 9.21 6.66
CA VAL A 91 6.69 9.64 7.80
C VAL A 91 6.27 8.44 8.63
N LEU A 92 5.83 7.37 7.98
CA LEU A 92 5.46 6.13 8.65
C LEU A 92 6.67 5.49 9.36
N ALA A 93 7.83 5.52 8.73
CA ALA A 93 9.05 4.95 9.30
C ALA A 93 9.56 5.73 10.53
N GLN A 94 9.23 7.01 10.64
CA GLN A 94 9.53 7.78 11.85
C GLN A 94 8.64 7.39 13.02
N ARG A 95 7.42 6.99 12.75
CA ARG A 95 6.43 6.69 13.77
C ARG A 95 6.36 5.21 14.14
N TYR A 96 6.68 4.33 13.21
CA TYR A 96 6.62 2.89 13.38
C TYR A 96 7.94 2.25 12.96
N PRO A 97 8.33 1.11 13.57
CA PRO A 97 9.57 0.42 13.21
C PRO A 97 9.41 -0.35 11.89
N ILE A 98 9.25 0.37 10.78
CA ILE A 98 9.07 -0.23 9.47
C ILE A 98 10.36 -0.94 9.05
N ALA A 99 10.28 -2.25 8.85
CA ALA A 99 11.42 -3.06 8.45
C ALA A 99 11.39 -3.44 6.96
N PHE A 100 10.19 -3.56 6.38
CA PHE A 100 10.04 -4.07 5.01
C PHE A 100 8.92 -3.35 4.27
N VAL A 101 9.10 -3.27 2.95
CA VAL A 101 8.09 -2.80 1.99
C VAL A 101 7.90 -3.89 0.95
N ALA A 102 6.67 -4.32 0.73
CA ALA A 102 6.37 -5.39 -0.22
C ALA A 102 5.04 -5.13 -0.93
N GLY A 103 4.87 -5.75 -2.10
CA GLY A 103 3.58 -5.77 -2.79
C GLY A 103 2.73 -6.93 -2.30
N HIS A 104 1.43 -6.87 -2.56
CA HIS A 104 0.50 -7.94 -2.23
C HIS A 104 0.93 -9.26 -2.92
N GLU A 105 1.45 -9.17 -4.14
CA GLU A 105 1.99 -10.32 -4.88
C GLU A 105 3.12 -11.04 -4.14
N HIS A 106 3.87 -10.32 -3.30
CA HIS A 106 5.02 -10.88 -2.58
C HIS A 106 4.61 -11.58 -1.29
N ILE A 107 3.51 -11.14 -0.67
CA ILE A 107 3.04 -11.74 0.59
C ILE A 107 1.96 -12.80 0.38
N ALA A 108 1.38 -12.85 -0.82
CA ALA A 108 0.37 -13.83 -1.20
C ALA A 108 0.62 -14.35 -2.62
N PRO A 109 1.81 -14.92 -2.88
CA PRO A 109 2.18 -15.39 -4.22
C PRO A 109 1.22 -16.48 -4.69
N GLY A 110 0.85 -16.42 -5.98
CA GLY A 110 -0.12 -17.35 -6.56
C GLY A 110 -1.58 -17.00 -6.29
N ARG A 111 -1.86 -16.14 -5.32
CA ARG A 111 -3.23 -15.69 -4.98
C ARG A 111 -3.47 -14.25 -5.41
N LYS A 112 -2.47 -13.39 -5.28
CA LYS A 112 -2.54 -11.98 -5.65
C LYS A 112 -1.40 -11.60 -6.58
N ILE A 113 -1.68 -10.69 -7.52
CA ILE A 113 -0.71 -10.24 -8.51
C ILE A 113 -0.45 -8.73 -8.44
N ASP A 114 -1.17 -8.01 -7.60
CA ASP A 114 -0.99 -6.56 -7.44
C ASP A 114 0.23 -6.24 -6.56
N PRO A 115 0.94 -5.14 -6.79
CA PRO A 115 0.68 -4.13 -7.81
C PRO A 115 1.05 -4.54 -9.24
N GLY A 116 1.73 -5.67 -9.44
CA GLY A 116 2.01 -6.22 -10.75
C GLY A 116 3.12 -5.51 -11.52
N PRO A 117 3.28 -5.90 -12.80
CA PRO A 117 4.39 -5.40 -13.62
C PRO A 117 4.30 -3.92 -13.98
N GLY A 118 3.12 -3.31 -13.84
CA GLY A 118 2.95 -1.88 -14.06
C GLY A 118 3.52 -0.99 -12.96
N PHE A 119 3.87 -1.57 -11.80
CA PHE A 119 4.49 -0.81 -10.72
C PHE A 119 6.00 -0.81 -10.88
N ASP A 120 6.58 0.37 -11.07
CA ASP A 120 8.03 0.54 -11.22
C ASP A 120 8.67 0.77 -9.85
N TRP A 121 9.22 -0.28 -9.27
CA TRP A 121 9.84 -0.23 -7.94
C TRP A 121 11.03 0.71 -7.87
N ALA A 122 11.75 0.92 -8.98
CA ALA A 122 12.87 1.85 -9.02
C ALA A 122 12.42 3.29 -8.75
N LEU A 123 11.24 3.67 -9.24
CA LEU A 123 10.68 5.01 -9.01
C LEU A 123 10.32 5.25 -7.54
N LEU A 124 10.13 4.20 -6.77
CA LEU A 124 9.94 4.30 -5.32
C LEU A 124 11.26 4.21 -4.56
N ARG A 125 12.12 3.25 -4.94
CA ARG A 125 13.36 2.97 -4.23
C ARG A 125 14.37 4.12 -4.33
N GLN A 126 14.49 4.75 -5.49
CA GLN A 126 15.47 5.81 -5.71
C GLN A 126 15.28 7.01 -4.78
N PRO A 127 14.08 7.62 -4.71
CA PRO A 127 13.89 8.76 -3.80
C PRO A 127 13.98 8.38 -2.33
N LEU A 128 13.62 7.14 -1.96
CA LEU A 128 13.70 6.70 -0.56
C LEU A 128 15.13 6.49 -0.10
N GLY A 129 15.99 5.95 -0.97
CA GLY A 129 17.39 5.65 -0.62
C GLY A 129 17.54 4.59 0.46
N TRP A 130 16.51 3.78 0.70
CA TRP A 130 16.54 2.73 1.72
C TRP A 130 17.34 1.50 1.25
N PRO A 131 17.92 0.72 2.19
CA PRO A 131 18.69 -0.46 1.82
C PRO A 131 17.87 -1.49 1.04
N ASP A 132 18.54 -2.24 0.17
CA ASP A 132 17.91 -3.28 -0.64
C ASP A 132 17.18 -4.33 0.21
N ALA A 133 17.68 -4.62 1.41
CA ALA A 133 17.08 -5.60 2.31
C ALA A 133 15.64 -5.23 2.75
N VAL A 134 15.25 -3.97 2.61
CA VAL A 134 13.90 -3.51 2.95
C VAL A 134 12.87 -4.01 1.94
N PHE A 135 13.29 -4.30 0.71
CA PHE A 135 12.42 -4.65 -0.40
C PHE A 135 12.47 -6.15 -0.71
N PRO A 136 11.43 -6.69 -1.40
CA PRO A 136 11.47 -8.09 -1.82
C PRO A 136 12.64 -8.34 -2.76
N GLN A 137 13.28 -9.52 -2.65
CA GLN A 137 14.42 -9.86 -3.47
C GLN A 137 14.07 -9.85 -4.97
N ALA A 138 12.87 -10.26 -5.32
CA ALA A 138 12.41 -10.24 -6.72
C ALA A 138 12.42 -8.83 -7.32
N VAL A 139 12.21 -7.79 -6.50
CA VAL A 139 12.24 -6.38 -6.90
C VAL A 139 13.68 -5.92 -7.13
N ILE A 140 14.59 -6.35 -6.28
CA ILE A 140 16.01 -5.98 -6.34
C ILE A 140 16.70 -6.60 -7.56
N ALA A 141 16.30 -7.81 -7.94
CA ALA A 141 16.89 -8.55 -9.05
C ALA A 141 16.50 -8.03 -10.44
N ARG A 142 15.54 -7.12 -10.52
CA ARG A 142 15.07 -6.56 -11.80
C ARG A 142 16.02 -5.50 -12.35
#